data_0217170c7dd63ad74c31df222b44e9f7
#
_entry.id   0217170c7dd63ad74c31df222b44e9f7
#
_cell.length_a   1.000
_cell.length_b   1.000
_cell.length_c   1.000
_cell.angle_alpha   90.00
_cell.angle_beta   90.00
_cell.angle_gamma   90.00
#
_symmetry.space_group_name_H-M   'P 1'
#
loop_
_entity.id
_entity.type
_entity.pdbx_description
1 polymer ?
#
loop_
_entity_poly.entity_id
_entity_poly.type
_entity_poly.pdbx_seq_one_letter_code
_entity_poly.pdbx_strand_id
1 'polypeptide(L)'
;KSALMVVENGRTLAMQKMPEIERLLASAPPAPHREERPVPPVSDVRIEGVSPAMAVSLRQQYSPWIGKPPSELDVIKAGMDLGKRTDIQAVDYYLEKENGGTVVVMKVQRKPAYEINVGGFTTNLHPYRWIYLNGVARNLINDGDLLRTTLKIGEQWGVEVSYLTDPEEDKSWEVLLSGQSWEVSPQNARLRTWERYGGGGVKRFNVGAANAGLGFAAESVREL
;
A
#
# COMPACT_ATOMS: atom_id res chain seq x y z
N LYS A 1 6.61 -8.60 -18.50
CA LYS A 1 7.67 -9.40 -19.18
C LYS A 1 9.08 -9.02 -18.70
N SER A 2 9.38 -7.76 -18.35
CA SER A 2 10.72 -7.34 -17.94
C SER A 2 11.16 -7.84 -16.55
N ALA A 3 10.27 -7.92 -15.57
CA ALA A 3 10.62 -8.38 -14.22
C ALA A 3 11.00 -9.86 -14.17
N LEU A 4 10.27 -10.71 -14.86
CA LEU A 4 10.60 -12.14 -14.98
C LEU A 4 11.96 -12.36 -15.67
N MET A 5 12.26 -11.56 -16.68
CA MET A 5 13.55 -11.64 -17.38
C MET A 5 14.73 -11.19 -16.50
N VAL A 6 14.53 -10.22 -15.61
CA VAL A 6 15.54 -9.79 -14.64
C VAL A 6 15.82 -10.87 -13.60
N VAL A 7 14.78 -11.53 -13.09
CA VAL A 7 14.92 -12.65 -12.14
C VAL A 7 15.61 -13.84 -12.79
N GLU A 8 15.25 -14.21 -14.01
CA GLU A 8 15.87 -15.33 -14.76
C GLU A 8 17.36 -15.04 -15.07
N ASN A 9 17.67 -13.81 -15.50
CA ASN A 9 19.06 -13.40 -15.72
C ASN A 9 19.86 -13.39 -14.42
N GLY A 10 19.28 -12.92 -13.31
CA GLY A 10 19.91 -12.98 -11.99
C GLY A 10 20.20 -14.42 -11.55
N ARG A 11 19.25 -15.34 -11.74
CA ARG A 11 19.41 -16.76 -11.46
C ARG A 11 20.53 -17.39 -12.32
N THR A 12 20.55 -17.08 -13.60
CA THR A 12 21.56 -17.61 -14.53
C THR A 12 22.96 -17.14 -14.14
N LEU A 13 23.13 -15.84 -13.82
CA LEU A 13 24.38 -15.29 -13.35
C LEU A 13 24.82 -15.91 -12.02
N ALA A 14 23.92 -16.09 -11.09
CA ALA A 14 24.21 -16.76 -9.81
C ALA A 14 24.68 -18.20 -10.03
N MET A 15 24.01 -18.96 -10.88
CA MET A 15 24.39 -20.33 -11.23
C MET A 15 25.78 -20.37 -11.91
N GLN A 16 26.10 -19.42 -12.77
CA GLN A 16 27.42 -19.35 -13.41
C GLN A 16 28.55 -19.04 -12.40
N LYS A 17 28.24 -18.30 -11.35
CA LYS A 17 29.18 -17.94 -10.28
C LYS A 17 29.29 -18.97 -9.16
N MET A 18 28.37 -19.94 -9.08
CA MET A 18 28.38 -20.97 -8.04
C MET A 18 29.71 -21.72 -7.94
N PRO A 19 30.35 -22.20 -9.03
CA PRO A 19 31.61 -22.93 -8.89
C PRO A 19 32.75 -22.07 -8.32
N GLU A 20 32.74 -20.77 -8.61
CA GLU A 20 33.72 -19.81 -8.06
C GLU A 20 33.45 -19.58 -6.56
N ILE A 21 32.21 -19.43 -6.16
CA ILE A 21 31.79 -19.29 -4.78
C ILE A 21 32.14 -20.55 -3.98
N GLU A 22 31.83 -21.74 -4.49
CA GLU A 22 32.17 -23.02 -3.86
C GLU A 22 33.67 -23.20 -3.66
N ARG A 23 34.49 -22.78 -4.66
CA ARG A 23 35.93 -22.84 -4.55
C ARG A 23 36.45 -21.85 -3.48
N LEU A 24 35.89 -20.65 -3.39
CA LEU A 24 36.24 -19.67 -2.37
C LEU A 24 35.84 -20.16 -0.97
N LEU A 25 34.65 -20.73 -0.83
CA LEU A 25 34.19 -21.34 0.41
C LEU A 25 35.03 -22.53 0.86
N ALA A 26 35.46 -23.37 -0.08
CA ALA A 26 36.33 -24.51 0.22
C ALA A 26 37.75 -24.08 0.68
N SER A 27 38.19 -22.89 0.25
CA SER A 27 39.47 -22.31 0.67
C SER A 27 39.38 -21.42 1.90
N ALA A 28 38.16 -21.07 2.34
CA ALA A 28 37.95 -20.23 3.50
C ALA A 28 38.22 -21.04 4.78
N PRO A 29 38.83 -20.46 5.82
CA PRO A 29 38.92 -21.11 7.12
C PRO A 29 37.53 -21.42 7.62
N PRO A 30 37.31 -22.59 8.27
CA PRO A 30 35.99 -22.93 8.79
C PRO A 30 35.49 -21.80 9.68
N ALA A 31 34.27 -21.33 9.37
CA ALA A 31 33.65 -20.28 10.16
C ALA A 31 33.66 -20.69 11.63
N PRO A 32 34.05 -19.82 12.53
CA PRO A 32 34.04 -20.14 13.95
C PRO A 32 32.62 -20.65 14.31
N HIS A 33 32.57 -21.84 14.91
CA HIS A 33 31.30 -22.44 15.30
C HIS A 33 30.59 -21.47 16.23
N ARG A 34 29.64 -20.74 15.72
CA ARG A 34 28.83 -19.82 16.52
C ARG A 34 27.89 -20.70 17.32
N GLU A 35 28.21 -20.89 18.61
CA GLU A 35 27.27 -21.53 19.52
C GLU A 35 25.90 -20.84 19.35
N GLU A 36 24.92 -21.58 18.84
CA GLU A 36 23.54 -21.13 18.76
C GLU A 36 23.03 -20.94 20.18
N ARG A 37 23.21 -19.76 20.73
CA ARG A 37 22.62 -19.44 22.03
C ARG A 37 21.11 -19.39 21.84
N PRO A 38 20.35 -20.20 22.57
CA PRO A 38 18.90 -20.18 22.49
C PRO A 38 18.40 -18.75 22.72
N VAL A 39 17.62 -18.24 21.82
CA VAL A 39 17.00 -16.92 21.97
C VAL A 39 15.97 -17.02 23.10
N PRO A 40 16.03 -16.17 24.11
CA PRO A 40 15.06 -16.19 25.20
C PRO A 40 13.63 -16.00 24.65
N PRO A 41 12.61 -16.53 25.34
CA PRO A 41 11.23 -16.38 24.93
C PRO A 41 10.83 -14.88 24.82
N VAL A 42 9.88 -14.58 23.96
CA VAL A 42 9.35 -13.22 23.80
C VAL A 42 8.69 -12.79 25.10
N SER A 43 9.17 -11.72 25.70
CA SER A 43 8.62 -11.12 26.91
C SER A 43 7.60 -10.01 26.60
N ASP A 44 7.77 -9.31 25.51
CA ASP A 44 6.88 -8.23 25.07
C ASP A 44 6.97 -8.01 23.56
N VAL A 45 5.92 -7.34 22.99
CA VAL A 45 5.89 -6.84 21.63
C VAL A 45 5.68 -5.33 21.69
N ARG A 46 6.63 -4.58 21.14
CA ARG A 46 6.60 -3.11 21.08
C ARG A 46 6.37 -2.66 19.65
N ILE A 47 5.35 -1.82 19.45
CA ILE A 47 5.02 -1.24 18.15
C ILE A 47 5.30 0.26 18.22
N GLU A 48 6.16 0.74 17.35
CA GLU A 48 6.57 2.15 17.28
C GLU A 48 6.14 2.79 15.96
N GLY A 49 5.91 4.10 15.96
CA GLY A 49 5.57 4.87 14.75
C GLY A 49 4.09 4.83 14.34
N VAL A 50 3.22 4.30 15.18
CA VAL A 50 1.76 4.26 14.98
C VAL A 50 1.03 5.06 16.07
N SER A 51 -0.28 5.27 15.91
CA SER A 51 -1.10 5.88 16.96
C SER A 51 -1.17 4.98 18.21
N PRO A 52 -1.41 5.55 19.39
CA PRO A 52 -1.56 4.75 20.61
C PRO A 52 -2.66 3.68 20.51
N ALA A 53 -3.78 4.00 19.87
CA ALA A 53 -4.90 3.07 19.67
C ALA A 53 -4.48 1.89 18.78
N MET A 54 -3.81 2.18 17.67
CA MET A 54 -3.28 1.15 16.77
C MET A 54 -2.19 0.31 17.44
N ALA A 55 -1.30 0.93 18.22
CA ALA A 55 -0.27 0.20 18.95
C ALA A 55 -0.89 -0.83 19.92
N VAL A 56 -1.96 -0.45 20.64
CA VAL A 56 -2.68 -1.35 21.54
C VAL A 56 -3.33 -2.50 20.79
N SER A 57 -4.01 -2.21 19.68
CA SER A 57 -4.66 -3.23 18.85
C SER A 57 -3.64 -4.25 18.29
N LEU A 58 -2.54 -3.76 17.71
CA LEU A 58 -1.49 -4.62 17.17
C LEU A 58 -0.79 -5.44 18.27
N ARG A 59 -0.53 -4.83 19.43
CA ARG A 59 0.05 -5.56 20.57
C ARG A 59 -0.87 -6.69 21.03
N GLN A 60 -2.17 -6.47 21.05
CA GLN A 60 -3.15 -7.52 21.35
C GLN A 60 -3.16 -8.62 20.28
N GLN A 61 -3.08 -8.27 19.02
CA GLN A 61 -3.00 -9.22 17.91
C GLN A 61 -1.76 -10.11 18.00
N TYR A 62 -0.60 -9.56 18.40
CA TYR A 62 0.65 -10.31 18.50
C TYR A 62 0.92 -10.87 19.91
N SER A 63 0.00 -10.71 20.84
CA SER A 63 0.11 -11.30 22.20
C SER A 63 0.36 -12.82 22.22
N PRO A 64 -0.10 -13.65 21.25
CA PRO A 64 0.21 -15.08 21.20
C PRO A 64 1.70 -15.44 21.04
N TRP A 65 2.55 -14.47 20.72
CA TRP A 65 4.00 -14.67 20.66
C TRP A 65 4.65 -14.66 22.07
N ILE A 66 4.03 -13.99 23.04
CA ILE A 66 4.58 -13.86 24.38
C ILE A 66 4.72 -15.25 25.03
N GLY A 67 5.86 -15.49 25.65
CA GLY A 67 6.22 -16.76 26.27
C GLY A 67 6.76 -17.83 25.31
N LYS A 68 6.83 -17.57 24.00
CA LYS A 68 7.37 -18.48 23.00
C LYS A 68 8.72 -17.97 22.47
N PRO A 69 9.59 -18.86 21.95
CA PRO A 69 10.75 -18.41 21.19
C PRO A 69 10.28 -17.57 19.98
N PRO A 70 10.97 -16.46 19.67
CA PRO A 70 10.58 -15.66 18.51
C PRO A 70 10.76 -16.47 17.23
N SER A 71 9.69 -16.55 16.43
CA SER A 71 9.72 -17.13 15.08
C SER A 71 10.02 -16.02 14.07
N GLU A 72 11.17 -16.06 13.43
CA GLU A 72 11.54 -15.09 12.41
C GLU A 72 10.49 -15.03 11.29
N LEU A 73 9.97 -16.20 10.88
CA LEU A 73 8.95 -16.28 9.84
C LEU A 73 7.65 -15.59 10.23
N ASP A 74 7.23 -15.71 11.49
CA ASP A 74 5.99 -15.07 11.97
C ASP A 74 6.15 -13.56 12.05
N VAL A 75 7.33 -13.08 12.48
CA VAL A 75 7.65 -11.64 12.51
C VAL A 75 7.71 -11.05 11.09
N ILE A 76 8.33 -11.77 10.16
CA ILE A 76 8.36 -11.36 8.74
C ILE A 76 6.93 -11.26 8.18
N LYS A 77 6.11 -12.28 8.37
CA LYS A 77 4.72 -12.28 7.91
C LYS A 77 3.92 -11.11 8.50
N ALA A 78 4.06 -10.87 9.80
CA ALA A 78 3.40 -9.74 10.44
C ALA A 78 3.85 -8.39 9.86
N GLY A 79 5.16 -8.22 9.62
CA GLY A 79 5.69 -7.04 8.96
C GLY A 79 5.15 -6.85 7.54
N MET A 80 5.07 -7.95 6.78
CA MET A 80 4.48 -7.94 5.44
C MET A 80 2.99 -7.59 5.45
N ASP A 81 2.24 -8.12 6.41
CA ASP A 81 0.81 -7.84 6.53
C ASP A 81 0.56 -6.39 6.95
N LEU A 82 1.34 -5.85 7.88
CA LEU A 82 1.31 -4.43 8.20
C LEU A 82 1.68 -3.55 7.00
N GLY A 83 2.68 -3.95 6.21
CA GLY A 83 3.12 -3.22 5.02
C GLY A 83 2.09 -3.15 3.88
N LYS A 84 1.05 -3.97 3.92
CA LYS A 84 -0.08 -3.89 2.95
C LYS A 84 -1.00 -2.71 3.22
N ARG A 85 -0.98 -2.16 4.44
CA ARG A 85 -1.86 -1.04 4.81
C ARG A 85 -1.57 0.20 3.96
N THR A 86 -2.61 0.90 3.60
CA THR A 86 -2.54 2.08 2.71
C THR A 86 -1.75 3.24 3.29
N ASP A 87 -1.70 3.35 4.63
CA ASP A 87 -1.06 4.41 5.39
C ASP A 87 0.39 4.07 5.80
N ILE A 88 0.84 2.83 5.60
CA ILE A 88 2.19 2.38 5.98
C ILE A 88 3.11 2.39 4.76
N GLN A 89 4.31 2.92 4.94
CA GLN A 89 5.36 2.97 3.93
C GLN A 89 6.32 1.80 4.07
N ALA A 90 6.77 1.51 5.29
CA ALA A 90 7.71 0.44 5.59
C ALA A 90 7.52 -0.05 7.03
N VAL A 91 7.94 -1.27 7.27
CA VAL A 91 7.99 -1.89 8.60
C VAL A 91 9.35 -2.53 8.78
N ASP A 92 10.11 -2.03 9.73
CA ASP A 92 11.35 -2.65 10.18
C ASP A 92 11.09 -3.42 11.48
N TYR A 93 11.81 -4.50 11.71
CA TYR A 93 11.72 -5.24 12.96
C TYR A 93 13.09 -5.64 13.45
N TYR A 94 13.23 -5.70 14.78
CA TYR A 94 14.44 -6.18 15.45
C TYR A 94 14.11 -6.75 16.83
N LEU A 95 15.04 -7.50 17.36
CA LEU A 95 14.92 -8.12 18.67
C LEU A 95 15.78 -7.36 19.67
N GLU A 96 15.19 -6.92 20.75
CA GLU A 96 15.90 -6.33 21.90
C GLU A 96 15.93 -7.31 23.07
N LYS A 97 17.02 -7.30 23.82
CA LYS A 97 17.11 -8.04 25.10
C LYS A 97 16.77 -7.08 26.22
N GLU A 98 15.71 -7.39 26.94
CA GLU A 98 15.27 -6.59 28.07
C GLU A 98 14.88 -7.51 29.23
N ASN A 99 15.41 -7.26 30.44
CA ASN A 99 15.07 -7.97 31.66
C ASN A 99 15.16 -9.51 31.56
N GLY A 100 16.12 -10.02 30.77
CA GLY A 100 16.31 -11.47 30.59
C GLY A 100 15.36 -12.14 29.59
N GLY A 101 14.45 -11.39 28.98
CA GLY A 101 13.58 -11.81 27.90
C GLY A 101 13.97 -11.18 26.56
N THR A 102 13.19 -11.50 25.51
CA THR A 102 13.31 -10.91 24.19
C THR A 102 12.09 -10.03 23.92
N VAL A 103 12.31 -8.79 23.56
CA VAL A 103 11.26 -7.87 23.08
C VAL A 103 11.32 -7.82 21.55
N VAL A 104 10.20 -8.12 20.91
CA VAL A 104 10.04 -7.92 19.45
C VAL A 104 9.64 -6.47 19.23
N VAL A 105 10.51 -5.68 18.61
CA VAL A 105 10.22 -4.28 18.26
C VAL A 105 9.88 -4.19 16.79
N MET A 106 8.71 -3.69 16.48
CA MET A 106 8.25 -3.39 15.10
C MET A 106 8.20 -1.87 14.93
N LYS A 107 9.08 -1.33 14.11
CA LYS A 107 9.15 0.09 13.81
C LYS A 107 8.44 0.38 12.50
N VAL A 108 7.31 1.05 12.62
CA VAL A 108 6.44 1.37 11.48
C VAL A 108 6.74 2.77 10.97
N GLN A 109 7.03 2.89 9.70
CA GLN A 109 7.13 4.16 9.00
C GLN A 109 5.81 4.45 8.30
N ARG A 110 5.15 5.54 8.68
CA ARG A 110 3.91 5.97 8.03
C ARG A 110 4.20 6.78 6.78
N LYS A 111 3.34 6.66 5.78
CA LYS A 111 3.33 7.57 4.64
C LYS A 111 2.97 8.98 5.12
N PRO A 112 3.38 10.04 4.41
CA PRO A 112 2.95 11.40 4.70
C PRO A 112 1.43 11.48 4.81
N ALA A 113 0.94 12.21 5.83
CA ALA A 113 -0.50 12.42 6.01
C ALA A 113 -1.13 13.11 4.79
N TYR A 114 -0.38 13.97 4.14
CA TYR A 114 -0.79 14.67 2.92
C TYR A 114 0.22 14.48 1.81
N GLU A 115 -0.29 14.28 0.60
CA GLU A 115 0.52 14.10 -0.60
C GLU A 115 -0.15 14.84 -1.75
N ILE A 116 0.62 15.55 -2.55
CA ILE A 116 0.14 16.23 -3.75
C ILE A 116 1.00 15.77 -4.93
N ASN A 117 0.32 15.26 -5.95
CA ASN A 117 0.93 14.82 -7.19
C ASN A 117 0.42 15.67 -8.33
N VAL A 118 1.32 16.14 -9.16
CA VAL A 118 1.00 16.88 -10.39
C VAL A 118 1.45 16.05 -11.57
N GLY A 119 0.58 15.92 -12.55
CA GLY A 119 0.90 15.23 -13.79
C GLY A 119 0.17 15.84 -14.96
N GLY A 120 0.44 15.33 -16.14
CA GLY A 120 -0.20 15.78 -17.35
C GLY A 120 -0.28 14.67 -18.37
N PHE A 121 -1.19 14.83 -19.30
CA PHE A 121 -1.39 13.93 -20.41
C PHE A 121 -1.56 14.73 -21.70
N THR A 122 -0.95 14.26 -22.75
CA THR A 122 -1.15 14.77 -24.10
C THR A 122 -1.28 13.61 -25.07
N THR A 123 -2.21 13.70 -25.98
CA THR A 123 -2.45 12.70 -27.02
C THR A 123 -2.91 13.40 -28.30
N ASN A 124 -2.85 12.71 -29.42
CA ASN A 124 -3.46 13.14 -30.68
C ASN A 124 -4.92 12.71 -30.83
N LEU A 125 -5.51 12.09 -29.81
CA LEU A 125 -6.93 11.74 -29.72
C LEU A 125 -7.62 12.64 -28.71
N HIS A 126 -8.88 13.00 -28.90
CA HIS A 126 -9.66 13.78 -27.95
C HIS A 126 -9.89 13.03 -26.61
N PRO A 127 -9.82 13.72 -25.46
CA PRO A 127 -9.27 15.05 -25.21
C PRO A 127 -7.74 15.06 -25.33
N TYR A 128 -7.19 16.04 -26.01
CA TYR A 128 -5.79 16.05 -26.42
C TYR A 128 -4.80 16.41 -25.31
N ARG A 129 -5.21 17.31 -24.39
CA ARG A 129 -4.30 17.85 -23.37
C ARG A 129 -5.05 18.13 -22.08
N TRP A 130 -4.52 17.64 -20.98
CA TRP A 130 -4.98 18.01 -19.66
C TRP A 130 -3.88 17.83 -18.64
N ILE A 131 -3.95 18.61 -17.57
CA ILE A 131 -3.13 18.51 -16.39
C ILE A 131 -4.01 18.01 -15.25
N TYR A 132 -3.47 17.19 -14.39
CA TYR A 132 -4.15 16.79 -13.18
C TYR A 132 -3.36 17.16 -11.93
N LEU A 133 -4.07 17.54 -10.90
CA LEU A 133 -3.60 17.69 -9.55
C LEU A 133 -4.30 16.63 -8.70
N ASN A 134 -3.53 15.74 -8.12
CA ASN A 134 -4.05 14.69 -7.25
C ASN A 134 -3.61 14.97 -5.82
N GLY A 135 -4.57 15.18 -4.91
CA GLY A 135 -4.37 15.32 -3.49
C GLY A 135 -4.76 14.02 -2.79
N VAL A 136 -3.94 13.60 -1.85
CA VAL A 136 -4.22 12.44 -0.98
C VAL A 136 -4.07 12.89 0.46
N ALA A 137 -5.06 12.59 1.29
CA ALA A 137 -4.99 12.77 2.73
C ALA A 137 -5.32 11.45 3.42
N ARG A 138 -4.49 11.08 4.39
CA ARG A 138 -4.56 9.81 5.12
C ARG A 138 -4.86 10.06 6.58
N ASN A 139 -5.59 9.16 7.20
CA ASN A 139 -5.89 9.18 8.63
C ASN A 139 -6.61 10.48 9.07
N LEU A 140 -7.58 10.93 8.27
CA LEU A 140 -8.32 12.16 8.56
C LEU A 140 -9.32 11.99 9.71
N ILE A 141 -10.03 10.88 9.73
CA ILE A 141 -11.08 10.59 10.71
C ILE A 141 -10.63 9.40 11.55
N ASN A 142 -10.20 8.32 10.90
CA ASN A 142 -9.72 7.11 11.56
C ASN A 142 -8.36 6.70 11.01
N ASP A 143 -7.63 5.87 11.77
CA ASP A 143 -6.39 5.25 11.27
C ASP A 143 -6.71 4.35 10.08
N GLY A 144 -5.98 4.53 8.98
CA GLY A 144 -6.10 3.75 7.76
C GLY A 144 -7.04 4.36 6.71
N ASP A 145 -7.84 5.38 7.04
CA ASP A 145 -8.71 6.00 6.04
C ASP A 145 -7.92 6.81 4.99
N LEU A 146 -8.54 7.00 3.84
CA LEU A 146 -7.94 7.64 2.69
C LEU A 146 -8.95 8.56 1.99
N LEU A 147 -8.66 9.86 1.97
CA LEU A 147 -9.33 10.80 1.09
C LEU A 147 -8.45 11.08 -0.12
N ARG A 148 -9.01 10.91 -1.30
CA ARG A 148 -8.35 11.24 -2.56
C ARG A 148 -9.17 12.26 -3.31
N THR A 149 -8.50 13.28 -3.81
CA THR A 149 -9.12 14.32 -4.66
C THR A 149 -8.30 14.46 -5.92
N THR A 150 -8.95 14.42 -7.08
CA THR A 150 -8.31 14.64 -8.38
C THR A 150 -8.99 15.81 -9.07
N LEU A 151 -8.22 16.82 -9.41
CA LEU A 151 -8.64 17.95 -10.26
C LEU A 151 -7.98 17.78 -11.64
N LYS A 152 -8.78 17.77 -12.68
CA LYS A 152 -8.32 17.77 -14.07
C LYS A 152 -8.61 19.14 -14.69
N ILE A 153 -7.63 19.69 -15.40
CA ILE A 153 -7.71 21.02 -16.03
C ILE A 153 -7.15 20.92 -17.45
N GLY A 154 -7.90 21.39 -18.42
CA GLY A 154 -7.50 21.37 -19.84
C GLY A 154 -8.72 21.34 -20.76
N GLU A 155 -8.60 20.68 -21.90
CA GLU A 155 -9.73 20.46 -22.82
C GLU A 155 -10.84 19.60 -22.20
N GLN A 156 -10.48 18.84 -21.19
CA GLN A 156 -11.38 18.20 -20.26
C GLN A 156 -11.09 18.78 -18.87
N TRP A 157 -12.10 19.27 -18.20
CA TRP A 157 -11.99 19.62 -16.80
C TRP A 157 -12.88 18.72 -15.94
N GLY A 158 -12.51 18.53 -14.71
CA GLY A 158 -13.30 17.69 -13.82
C GLY A 158 -12.71 17.61 -12.41
N VAL A 159 -13.55 17.22 -11.50
CA VAL A 159 -13.18 16.93 -10.12
C VAL A 159 -13.69 15.54 -9.74
N GLU A 160 -12.86 14.81 -9.04
CA GLU A 160 -13.20 13.52 -8.47
C GLU A 160 -12.76 13.52 -7.01
N VAL A 161 -13.64 13.12 -6.12
CA VAL A 161 -13.37 12.98 -4.69
C VAL A 161 -13.77 11.58 -4.28
N SER A 162 -12.86 10.84 -3.68
CA SER A 162 -13.16 9.53 -3.11
C SER A 162 -12.69 9.47 -1.65
N TYR A 163 -13.53 8.90 -0.81
CA TYR A 163 -13.21 8.59 0.57
C TYR A 163 -13.35 7.09 0.79
N LEU A 164 -12.30 6.49 1.29
CA LEU A 164 -12.21 5.08 1.58
C LEU A 164 -11.88 4.92 3.07
N THR A 165 -12.71 4.20 3.80
CA THR A 165 -12.35 3.76 5.16
C THR A 165 -11.27 2.70 5.07
N ASP A 166 -10.63 2.34 6.17
CA ASP A 166 -9.52 1.38 6.18
C ASP A 166 -9.85 0.17 5.29
N PRO A 167 -9.15 -0.02 4.16
CA PRO A 167 -9.43 -1.09 3.22
C PRO A 167 -9.10 -2.48 3.75
N GLU A 168 -8.41 -2.56 4.88
CA GLU A 168 -8.00 -3.82 5.52
C GLU A 168 -8.96 -4.28 6.60
N GLU A 169 -9.89 -3.41 7.02
CA GLU A 169 -11.01 -3.90 7.81
C GLU A 169 -11.86 -4.87 6.98
N ASP A 170 -12.39 -5.90 7.61
CA ASP A 170 -13.31 -6.88 6.97
C ASP A 170 -14.49 -6.21 6.29
N LYS A 171 -14.77 -4.95 6.64
CA LYS A 171 -15.86 -4.14 6.10
C LYS A 171 -15.36 -2.72 5.86
N SER A 172 -14.98 -2.40 4.65
CA SER A 172 -14.62 -1.04 4.26
C SER A 172 -15.70 -0.38 3.42
N TRP A 173 -15.79 0.95 3.52
CA TRP A 173 -16.67 1.77 2.70
C TRP A 173 -15.84 2.63 1.76
N GLU A 174 -16.28 2.71 0.51
CA GLU A 174 -15.77 3.67 -0.46
C GLU A 174 -16.92 4.53 -0.96
N VAL A 175 -16.76 5.84 -0.89
CA VAL A 175 -17.68 6.81 -1.46
C VAL A 175 -16.95 7.59 -2.53
N LEU A 176 -17.53 7.67 -3.72
CA LEU A 176 -16.98 8.38 -4.86
C LEU A 176 -17.97 9.44 -5.33
N LEU A 177 -17.46 10.65 -5.54
CA LEU A 177 -18.18 11.75 -6.20
C LEU A 177 -17.34 12.23 -7.38
N SER A 178 -17.95 12.46 -8.52
CA SER A 178 -17.26 12.95 -9.72
C SER A 178 -18.11 13.94 -10.50
N GLY A 179 -17.45 14.94 -11.04
CA GLY A 179 -18.02 15.85 -12.02
C GLY A 179 -17.01 16.10 -13.13
N GLN A 180 -17.43 16.02 -14.38
CA GLN A 180 -16.57 16.22 -15.54
C GLN A 180 -17.30 17.04 -16.60
N SER A 181 -16.55 17.87 -17.31
CA SER A 181 -17.03 18.53 -18.52
C SER A 181 -15.99 18.40 -19.60
N TRP A 182 -16.43 18.19 -20.82
CA TRP A 182 -15.58 18.11 -21.99
C TRP A 182 -16.26 18.71 -23.20
N GLU A 183 -15.45 19.22 -24.10
CA GLU A 183 -15.90 19.78 -25.37
C GLU A 183 -15.65 18.77 -26.48
N VAL A 184 -16.65 18.57 -27.31
CA VAL A 184 -16.55 17.74 -28.52
C VAL A 184 -16.76 18.63 -29.74
N SER A 185 -15.77 18.68 -30.60
CA SER A 185 -15.89 19.31 -31.91
C SER A 185 -15.95 18.22 -32.99
N PRO A 186 -17.15 17.76 -33.36
CA PRO A 186 -17.27 16.88 -34.52
C PRO A 186 -16.78 17.62 -35.77
N GLN A 187 -16.10 16.93 -36.68
CA GLN A 187 -15.65 17.52 -37.95
C GLN A 187 -16.80 18.28 -38.61
N ASN A 188 -16.67 19.61 -38.77
CA ASN A 188 -17.62 20.53 -39.36
C ASN A 188 -18.92 20.83 -38.59
N ALA A 189 -18.97 20.61 -37.29
CA ALA A 189 -20.13 20.95 -36.47
C ALA A 189 -19.78 21.96 -35.37
N ARG A 190 -20.82 22.57 -34.76
CA ARG A 190 -20.67 23.46 -33.62
C ARG A 190 -20.05 22.72 -32.42
N LEU A 191 -19.21 23.41 -31.69
CA LEU A 191 -18.67 22.93 -30.40
C LEU A 191 -19.85 22.52 -29.52
N ARG A 192 -19.80 21.33 -28.97
CA ARG A 192 -20.78 20.82 -28.01
C ARG A 192 -20.11 20.56 -26.69
N THR A 193 -20.65 21.09 -25.64
CA THR A 193 -20.17 20.85 -24.27
C THR A 193 -21.03 19.78 -23.64
N TRP A 194 -20.39 18.79 -23.07
CA TRP A 194 -21.04 17.73 -22.32
C TRP A 194 -20.62 17.82 -20.85
N GLU A 195 -21.55 17.58 -19.97
CA GLU A 195 -21.30 17.49 -18.56
C GLU A 195 -21.77 16.13 -18.03
N ARG A 196 -20.95 15.56 -17.20
CA ARG A 196 -21.21 14.30 -16.51
C ARG A 196 -21.02 14.48 -15.03
N TYR A 197 -22.02 14.10 -14.25
CA TYR A 197 -21.96 14.07 -12.81
C TYR A 197 -22.29 12.67 -12.35
N GLY A 198 -21.50 12.16 -11.42
CA GLY A 198 -21.69 10.83 -10.89
C GLY A 198 -21.33 10.76 -9.43
N GLY A 199 -21.94 9.83 -8.75
CA GLY A 199 -21.61 9.51 -7.39
C GLY A 199 -22.06 8.10 -7.07
N GLY A 200 -21.40 7.50 -6.10
CA GLY A 200 -21.72 6.15 -5.68
C GLY A 200 -21.03 5.78 -4.39
N GLY A 201 -21.42 4.67 -3.85
CA GLY A 201 -20.79 4.08 -2.68
C GLY A 201 -20.71 2.57 -2.83
N VAL A 202 -19.62 2.01 -2.39
CA VAL A 202 -19.39 0.57 -2.37
C VAL A 202 -19.05 0.16 -0.94
N LYS A 203 -19.76 -0.83 -0.42
CA LYS A 203 -19.38 -1.53 0.79
C LYS A 203 -18.63 -2.78 0.39
N ARG A 204 -17.41 -2.91 0.83
CA ARG A 204 -16.55 -4.07 0.55
C ARG A 204 -16.57 -5.03 1.73
N PHE A 205 -16.47 -6.31 1.43
CA PHE A 205 -16.42 -7.39 2.41
C PHE A 205 -15.28 -8.33 2.05
N ASN A 206 -14.48 -8.69 3.03
CA ASN A 206 -13.48 -9.74 2.89
C ASN A 206 -14.13 -11.07 3.28
N VAL A 207 -14.16 -12.02 2.35
CA VAL A 207 -14.68 -13.37 2.58
C VAL A 207 -13.56 -14.36 2.28
N GLY A 208 -12.78 -14.70 3.30
CA GLY A 208 -11.59 -15.54 3.15
C GLY A 208 -10.55 -14.90 2.22
N ALA A 209 -10.21 -15.57 1.12
CA ALA A 209 -9.28 -15.07 0.10
C ALA A 209 -9.94 -14.20 -0.98
N ALA A 210 -11.27 -14.02 -0.93
CA ALA A 210 -12.02 -13.28 -1.91
C ALA A 210 -12.53 -11.94 -1.36
N ASN A 211 -12.53 -10.91 -2.21
CA ASN A 211 -13.15 -9.63 -1.92
C ASN A 211 -14.46 -9.53 -2.69
N ALA A 212 -15.53 -9.23 -2.00
CA ALA A 212 -16.84 -8.95 -2.58
C ALA A 212 -17.27 -7.53 -2.22
N GLY A 213 -18.06 -6.90 -3.07
CA GLY A 213 -18.60 -5.57 -2.82
C GLY A 213 -20.04 -5.45 -3.28
N LEU A 214 -20.85 -4.75 -2.50
CA LEU A 214 -22.17 -4.30 -2.87
C LEU A 214 -22.16 -2.78 -2.92
N GLY A 215 -22.60 -2.22 -4.04
CA GLY A 215 -22.59 -0.79 -4.22
C GLY A 215 -23.74 -0.30 -5.06
N PHE A 216 -23.91 1.01 -5.06
CA PHE A 216 -24.79 1.74 -5.95
C PHE A 216 -24.01 2.85 -6.61
N ALA A 217 -24.40 3.20 -7.81
CA ALA A 217 -23.90 4.38 -8.52
C ALA A 217 -25.07 5.05 -9.23
N ALA A 218 -25.04 6.37 -9.26
CA ALA A 218 -25.94 7.20 -10.03
C ALA A 218 -25.11 8.14 -10.93
N GLU A 219 -25.54 8.31 -12.14
CA GLU A 219 -24.87 9.14 -13.13
C GLU A 219 -25.89 9.96 -13.90
N SER A 220 -25.55 11.19 -14.18
CA SER A 220 -26.28 12.09 -15.05
C SER A 220 -25.35 12.66 -16.12
N VAL A 221 -25.75 12.60 -17.36
CA VAL A 221 -25.04 13.19 -18.50
C VAL A 221 -25.98 14.17 -19.20
N ARG A 222 -25.51 15.37 -19.48
CA ARG A 222 -26.26 16.36 -20.20
C ARG A 222 -25.41 17.04 -21.27
N GLU A 223 -26.03 17.39 -22.39
CA GLU A 223 -25.47 18.29 -23.39
C GLU A 223 -25.91 19.73 -23.06
N LEU A 224 -24.98 20.69 -23.16
CA LEU A 224 -25.23 22.13 -22.94
C LEU A 224 -25.33 22.86 -24.25
#